data_8a455a72b041a1f8276159e5c6f8957f
#
_entry.id   8a455a72b041a1f8276159e5c6f8957f
#
_cell.length_a   1.000
_cell.length_b   1.000
_cell.length_c   1.000
_cell.angle_alpha   90.00
_cell.angle_beta   90.00
_cell.angle_gamma   90.00
#
_symmetry.space_group_name_H-M   'P 1'
#
loop_
_entity.id
_entity.type
_entity.pdbx_description
1 polymer ?
#
loop_
_entity_poly.entity_id
_entity_poly.type
_entity_poly.pdbx_seq_one_letter_code
_entity_poly.pdbx_strand_id
1 'polypeptide(L)'
;MIRRARRYLDERGMPTDAMLRSVLSEHVRNLPRLGMLRNYYLGNSPIMSRVRAKGLPNNRIAHPIARYIVSVATGYLAGQPVAYAIDGEQEQAALDPITEMYAHCAISSVDAENARNASIYGRAVEYVHVQTVEGDTTQVRACVVSLPPEQAFVVYDDDYHFTPLFGVYYIQDTKEDGSPDGYRLWISGAKLIRECKIGDLGAASIHEIAVTDHFFGDVPMVEYWNDDQERGDFESVISLIDAYDKLESDRVNDKEQEVDKLLLLTGCTMETDERGREPWQQLREDKALCLPDTQAQASYLDGASASSEDEIMRGALIADIHKMSMVPDLSDKDFANNVSGVAMRYKLWGLEQLTNVKQQWFMEGLRARLKLFAHFAEVKGFPQLDVDNVKITMTRALPANNLEYAQLAQTADAAGAASTETKVRMLHAADNWTDEMVQAEVERIQGDASMPDMNTLLNAAGPGEGIE
;
A
#
# COMPACT_ATOMS: atom_id res chain seq x y z
N MET A 1 -19.75 -1.10 -2.57
CA MET A 1 -20.40 0.20 -2.21
C MET A 1 -21.77 -0.06 -1.61
N ILE A 2 -22.06 0.47 -0.42
CA ILE A 2 -23.36 0.36 0.26
C ILE A 2 -24.20 1.57 -0.14
N ARG A 3 -25.43 1.33 -0.67
CA ARG A 3 -26.31 2.39 -1.13
C ARG A 3 -27.66 2.35 -0.42
N ARG A 4 -28.21 3.51 -0.13
CA ARG A 4 -29.55 3.66 0.47
C ARG A 4 -30.21 4.95 -0.01
N ALA A 5 -31.52 4.95 -0.14
CA ALA A 5 -32.24 6.15 -0.54
C ALA A 5 -32.23 7.20 0.60
N ARG A 6 -31.91 8.43 0.25
CA ARG A 6 -31.91 9.59 1.15
C ARG A 6 -33.21 9.78 1.93
N ARG A 7 -34.35 9.41 1.33
CA ARG A 7 -35.69 9.51 1.96
C ARG A 7 -35.85 8.69 3.25
N TYR A 8 -34.90 7.80 3.56
CA TYR A 8 -34.91 7.01 4.81
C TYR A 8 -34.02 7.61 5.91
N LEU A 9 -33.46 8.79 5.68
CA LEU A 9 -32.85 9.58 6.74
C LEU A 9 -33.95 10.27 7.56
N ASP A 10 -33.65 10.55 8.83
CA ASP A 10 -34.50 11.34 9.72
C ASP A 10 -34.42 12.84 9.35
N GLU A 11 -35.18 13.67 10.06
CA GLU A 11 -35.22 15.13 9.88
C GLU A 11 -33.86 15.80 10.14
N ARG A 12 -32.97 15.14 10.87
CA ARG A 12 -31.60 15.61 11.17
C ARG A 12 -30.59 15.17 10.09
N GLY A 13 -31.04 14.40 9.08
CA GLY A 13 -30.17 13.82 8.07
C GLY A 13 -29.40 12.59 8.55
N MET A 14 -29.83 11.97 9.66
CA MET A 14 -29.21 10.77 10.22
C MET A 14 -29.97 9.50 9.83
N PRO A 15 -29.30 8.32 9.76
CA PRO A 15 -29.99 7.08 9.46
C PRO A 15 -30.95 6.70 10.58
N THR A 16 -32.13 6.20 10.20
CA THR A 16 -33.02 5.51 11.14
C THR A 16 -32.35 4.23 11.65
N ASP A 17 -32.78 3.77 12.83
CA ASP A 17 -32.23 2.52 13.40
C ASP A 17 -32.46 1.30 12.49
N ALA A 18 -33.53 1.28 11.72
CA ALA A 18 -33.81 0.22 10.73
C ALA A 18 -32.79 0.27 9.57
N MET A 19 -32.51 1.46 9.06
CA MET A 19 -31.51 1.68 8.02
C MET A 19 -30.10 1.31 8.53
N LEU A 20 -29.74 1.76 9.74
CA LEU A 20 -28.45 1.47 10.33
C LEU A 20 -28.22 -0.04 10.50
N ARG A 21 -29.21 -0.78 11.02
CA ARG A 21 -29.14 -2.25 11.10
C ARG A 21 -28.96 -2.91 9.73
N SER A 22 -29.67 -2.43 8.71
CA SER A 22 -29.58 -2.97 7.35
C SER A 22 -28.16 -2.80 6.77
N VAL A 23 -27.55 -1.60 6.92
CA VAL A 23 -26.19 -1.35 6.39
C VAL A 23 -25.11 -2.07 7.19
N LEU A 24 -25.25 -2.16 8.53
CA LEU A 24 -24.36 -2.97 9.36
C LEU A 24 -24.40 -4.44 8.96
N SER A 25 -25.61 -5.01 8.78
CA SER A 25 -25.76 -6.40 8.31
C SER A 25 -25.11 -6.63 6.94
N GLU A 26 -25.17 -5.67 6.03
CA GLU A 26 -24.51 -5.75 4.72
C GLU A 26 -23.00 -5.67 4.85
N HIS A 27 -22.48 -4.78 5.69
CA HIS A 27 -21.06 -4.67 5.97
C HIS A 27 -20.51 -5.95 6.62
N VAL A 28 -21.19 -6.49 7.63
CA VAL A 28 -20.82 -7.74 8.31
C VAL A 28 -20.69 -8.91 7.34
N ARG A 29 -21.56 -8.99 6.32
CA ARG A 29 -21.45 -10.02 5.28
C ARG A 29 -20.17 -9.93 4.46
N ASN A 30 -19.56 -8.76 4.36
CA ASN A 30 -18.30 -8.54 3.66
C ASN A 30 -17.05 -8.77 4.53
N LEU A 31 -17.19 -8.80 5.87
CA LEU A 31 -16.05 -8.98 6.78
C LEU A 31 -15.21 -10.24 6.50
N PRO A 32 -15.79 -11.42 6.16
CA PRO A 32 -14.99 -12.59 5.82
C PRO A 32 -14.03 -12.36 4.65
N ARG A 33 -14.46 -11.62 3.61
CA ARG A 33 -13.61 -11.24 2.48
C ARG A 33 -12.49 -10.31 2.95
N LEU A 34 -12.81 -9.25 3.69
CA LEU A 34 -11.82 -8.29 4.18
C LEU A 34 -10.79 -8.98 5.10
N GLY A 35 -11.24 -9.84 6.02
CA GLY A 35 -10.37 -10.62 6.89
C GLY A 35 -9.47 -11.60 6.11
N MET A 36 -9.98 -12.22 5.05
CA MET A 36 -9.19 -13.06 4.15
C MET A 36 -8.08 -12.24 3.47
N LEU A 37 -8.40 -11.09 2.88
CA LEU A 37 -7.42 -10.22 2.22
C LEU A 37 -6.33 -9.76 3.19
N ARG A 38 -6.71 -9.37 4.41
CA ARG A 38 -5.76 -9.05 5.48
C ARG A 38 -4.82 -10.20 5.81
N ASN A 39 -5.36 -11.43 5.90
CA ASN A 39 -4.56 -12.60 6.20
C ASN A 39 -3.52 -12.88 5.11
N TYR A 40 -3.87 -12.77 3.83
CA TYR A 40 -2.91 -12.89 2.73
C TYR A 40 -1.83 -11.81 2.79
N TYR A 41 -2.20 -10.57 3.07
CA TYR A 41 -1.23 -9.48 3.24
C TYR A 41 -0.26 -9.73 4.41
N LEU A 42 -0.74 -10.32 5.51
CA LEU A 42 0.08 -10.67 6.67
C LEU A 42 0.91 -11.96 6.48
N GLY A 43 0.75 -12.67 5.37
CA GLY A 43 1.42 -13.95 5.11
C GLY A 43 0.74 -15.15 5.76
N ASN A 44 -0.49 -15.00 6.23
CA ASN A 44 -1.30 -16.07 6.82
C ASN A 44 -2.21 -16.68 5.76
N SER A 45 -1.63 -17.22 4.67
CA SER A 45 -2.40 -17.91 3.63
C SER A 45 -2.96 -19.24 4.13
N PRO A 46 -3.96 -19.85 3.45
CA PRO A 46 -4.60 -21.10 3.88
C PRO A 46 -3.65 -22.27 4.09
N ILE A 47 -2.47 -22.26 3.46
CA ILE A 47 -1.44 -23.29 3.63
C ILE A 47 -1.03 -23.43 5.11
N MET A 48 -1.07 -22.34 5.89
CA MET A 48 -0.72 -22.34 7.31
C MET A 48 -1.65 -23.20 8.17
N SER A 49 -2.87 -23.47 7.71
CA SER A 49 -3.86 -24.32 8.37
C SER A 49 -3.90 -25.75 7.81
N ARG A 50 -3.04 -26.07 6.81
CA ARG A 50 -3.00 -27.40 6.17
C ARG A 50 -2.73 -28.50 7.18
N VAL A 51 -3.49 -29.59 7.09
CA VAL A 51 -3.27 -30.81 7.87
C VAL A 51 -3.01 -31.97 6.92
N ARG A 52 -1.99 -32.79 7.19
CA ARG A 52 -1.70 -34.05 6.50
C ARG A 52 -1.95 -35.25 7.41
N ALA A 53 -1.98 -36.42 6.83
CA ALA A 53 -2.12 -37.67 7.60
C ALA A 53 -0.97 -37.86 8.60
N LYS A 54 -1.25 -38.50 9.73
CA LYS A 54 -0.25 -38.75 10.79
C LYS A 54 0.94 -39.55 10.22
N GLY A 55 2.15 -39.06 10.46
CA GLY A 55 3.39 -39.72 10.01
C GLY A 55 3.94 -39.18 8.67
N LEU A 56 3.24 -38.26 7.99
CA LEU A 56 3.77 -37.57 6.82
C LEU A 56 4.31 -36.20 7.20
N PRO A 57 5.40 -35.76 6.58
CA PRO A 57 5.89 -34.39 6.74
C PRO A 57 4.81 -33.35 6.39
N ASN A 58 4.72 -32.30 7.17
CA ASN A 58 3.73 -31.27 6.97
C ASN A 58 4.36 -29.86 7.11
N ASN A 59 5.35 -29.60 6.27
CA ASN A 59 5.93 -28.27 6.15
C ASN A 59 4.89 -27.33 5.53
N ARG A 60 4.78 -26.13 6.09
CA ARG A 60 3.84 -25.10 5.68
C ARG A 60 4.64 -23.84 5.35
N ILE A 61 4.76 -23.54 4.09
CA ILE A 61 5.54 -22.41 3.60
C ILE A 61 4.56 -21.44 2.97
N ALA A 62 4.43 -20.28 3.57
CA ALA A 62 3.64 -19.17 3.04
C ALA A 62 4.59 -18.07 2.55
N HIS A 63 4.44 -17.67 1.31
CA HIS A 63 5.17 -16.55 0.73
C HIS A 63 4.31 -15.29 0.80
N PRO A 64 4.80 -14.18 1.38
CA PRO A 64 4.02 -12.96 1.50
C PRO A 64 3.97 -12.17 0.18
N ILE A 65 3.63 -12.85 -0.93
CA ILE A 65 3.55 -12.29 -2.28
C ILE A 65 2.51 -11.15 -2.33
N ALA A 66 1.38 -11.32 -1.65
CA ALA A 66 0.37 -10.26 -1.54
C ALA A 66 0.96 -8.98 -0.93
N ARG A 67 1.78 -9.11 0.12
CA ARG A 67 2.48 -7.97 0.73
C ARG A 67 3.48 -7.33 -0.22
N TYR A 68 4.19 -8.13 -1.02
CA TYR A 68 5.10 -7.62 -2.04
C TYR A 68 4.35 -6.76 -3.07
N ILE A 69 3.27 -7.30 -3.65
CA ILE A 69 2.42 -6.60 -4.63
C ILE A 69 1.92 -5.26 -4.05
N VAL A 70 1.33 -5.29 -2.86
CA VAL A 70 0.82 -4.09 -2.16
C VAL A 70 1.93 -3.07 -1.91
N SER A 71 3.10 -3.52 -1.43
CA SER A 71 4.21 -2.62 -1.09
C SER A 71 4.75 -1.90 -2.32
N VAL A 72 4.90 -2.61 -3.45
CA VAL A 72 5.37 -2.02 -4.71
C VAL A 72 4.32 -1.07 -5.28
N ALA A 73 3.05 -1.47 -5.35
CA ALA A 73 1.98 -0.65 -5.88
C ALA A 73 1.75 0.63 -5.05
N THR A 74 1.76 0.50 -3.71
CA THR A 74 1.60 1.65 -2.80
C THR A 74 2.79 2.60 -2.87
N GLY A 75 4.02 2.07 -2.85
CA GLY A 75 5.24 2.87 -2.96
C GLY A 75 5.31 3.62 -4.29
N TYR A 76 4.80 3.02 -5.37
CA TYR A 76 4.76 3.66 -6.69
C TYR A 76 3.70 4.76 -6.78
N LEU A 77 2.50 4.56 -6.19
CA LEU A 77 1.40 5.53 -6.20
C LEU A 77 1.61 6.70 -5.23
N ALA A 78 1.92 6.40 -3.97
CA ALA A 78 1.94 7.34 -2.84
C ALA A 78 3.27 7.35 -2.07
N GLY A 79 4.36 6.96 -2.71
CA GLY A 79 5.70 7.00 -2.14
C GLY A 79 6.31 8.40 -2.07
N GLN A 80 5.70 9.38 -2.76
CA GLN A 80 6.03 10.80 -2.69
C GLN A 80 4.84 11.58 -2.14
N PRO A 81 5.06 12.66 -1.39
CA PRO A 81 3.99 13.53 -0.90
C PRO A 81 3.13 14.08 -2.04
N VAL A 82 1.84 14.20 -1.80
CA VAL A 82 0.90 14.85 -2.72
C VAL A 82 1.12 16.36 -2.66
N ALA A 83 1.30 17.01 -3.80
CA ALA A 83 1.44 18.46 -3.90
C ALA A 83 0.12 19.12 -4.28
N TYR A 84 -0.16 20.26 -3.62
CA TYR A 84 -1.31 21.11 -3.86
C TYR A 84 -0.81 22.47 -4.32
N ALA A 85 -1.32 22.98 -5.43
CA ALA A 85 -0.95 24.28 -5.97
C ALA A 85 -2.17 24.99 -6.55
N ILE A 86 -2.17 26.30 -6.52
CA ILE A 86 -3.20 27.14 -7.13
C ILE A 86 -2.54 28.39 -7.71
N ASP A 87 -3.08 28.90 -8.80
CA ASP A 87 -2.57 30.12 -9.43
C ASP A 87 -3.23 31.37 -8.80
N GLY A 88 -2.43 32.38 -8.47
CA GLY A 88 -2.88 33.65 -7.93
C GLY A 88 -2.55 33.83 -6.43
N GLU A 89 -2.14 35.02 -6.03
CA GLU A 89 -1.74 35.34 -4.64
C GLU A 89 -2.91 35.25 -3.63
N GLN A 90 -4.12 35.65 -4.03
CA GLN A 90 -5.29 35.62 -3.15
C GLN A 90 -5.77 34.17 -2.94
N GLU A 91 -5.75 33.40 -3.99
CA GLU A 91 -6.09 31.99 -3.99
C GLU A 91 -5.07 31.18 -3.17
N GLN A 92 -3.78 31.51 -3.28
CA GLN A 92 -2.72 30.90 -2.47
C GLN A 92 -2.94 31.18 -0.97
N ALA A 93 -3.30 32.39 -0.59
CA ALA A 93 -3.63 32.76 0.79
C ALA A 93 -4.83 31.98 1.36
N ALA A 94 -5.72 31.45 0.52
CA ALA A 94 -6.80 30.56 0.94
C ALA A 94 -6.34 29.10 1.08
N LEU A 95 -5.33 28.66 0.33
CA LEU A 95 -4.78 27.31 0.37
C LEU A 95 -3.79 27.11 1.54
N ASP A 96 -3.00 28.14 1.88
CA ASP A 96 -1.93 28.07 2.89
C ASP A 96 -2.40 27.53 4.26
N PRO A 97 -3.54 27.98 4.83
CA PRO A 97 -4.03 27.46 6.10
C PRO A 97 -4.35 25.94 6.05
N ILE A 98 -4.76 25.44 4.88
CA ILE A 98 -5.09 24.04 4.69
C ILE A 98 -3.80 23.22 4.61
N THR A 99 -2.81 23.69 3.86
CA THR A 99 -1.50 23.02 3.76
C THR A 99 -0.77 23.01 5.11
N GLU A 100 -0.92 24.05 5.93
CA GLU A 100 -0.43 24.08 7.30
C GLU A 100 -1.12 23.01 8.16
N MET A 101 -2.46 22.88 8.09
CA MET A 101 -3.19 21.80 8.79
C MET A 101 -2.73 20.42 8.32
N TYR A 102 -2.49 20.21 7.02
CA TYR A 102 -1.98 18.97 6.46
C TYR A 102 -0.59 18.61 7.01
N ALA A 103 0.30 19.57 7.14
CA ALA A 103 1.63 19.36 7.72
C ALA A 103 1.54 18.89 9.19
N HIS A 104 0.64 19.48 9.97
CA HIS A 104 0.40 19.06 11.36
C HIS A 104 -0.16 17.63 11.49
N CYS A 105 -0.97 17.20 10.54
CA CYS A 105 -1.59 15.87 10.55
C CYS A 105 -0.66 14.76 9.99
N ALA A 106 0.57 15.08 9.60
CA ALA A 106 1.45 14.16 8.88
C ALA A 106 0.75 13.50 7.68
N ILE A 107 0.09 14.32 6.85
CA ILE A 107 -0.83 13.90 5.80
C ILE A 107 -0.23 12.87 4.85
N SER A 108 1.07 12.97 4.53
CA SER A 108 1.76 12.03 3.64
C SER A 108 1.75 10.60 4.19
N SER A 109 1.81 10.43 5.52
CA SER A 109 1.70 9.11 6.16
C SER A 109 0.29 8.54 6.04
N VAL A 110 -0.73 9.40 6.20
CA VAL A 110 -2.15 9.02 6.04
C VAL A 110 -2.44 8.66 4.59
N ASP A 111 -1.92 9.43 3.61
CA ASP A 111 -2.05 9.13 2.18
C ASP A 111 -1.44 7.77 1.82
N ALA A 112 -0.23 7.48 2.33
CA ALA A 112 0.41 6.19 2.13
C ALA A 112 -0.38 5.04 2.80
N GLU A 113 -1.00 5.28 3.96
CA GLU A 113 -1.85 4.30 4.63
C GLU A 113 -3.15 4.08 3.88
N ASN A 114 -3.81 5.13 3.38
CA ASN A 114 -4.99 5.03 2.54
C ASN A 114 -4.70 4.29 1.23
N ALA A 115 -3.58 4.59 0.56
CA ALA A 115 -3.15 3.88 -0.65
C ALA A 115 -2.90 2.39 -0.37
N ARG A 116 -2.27 2.06 0.77
CA ARG A 116 -2.06 0.68 1.21
C ARG A 116 -3.38 -0.04 1.50
N ASN A 117 -4.30 0.59 2.24
CA ASN A 117 -5.59 0.00 2.55
C ASN A 117 -6.43 -0.19 1.27
N ALA A 118 -6.42 0.77 0.34
CA ALA A 118 -7.05 0.61 -0.97
C ALA A 118 -6.45 -0.57 -1.76
N SER A 119 -5.12 -0.72 -1.75
CA SER A 119 -4.42 -1.83 -2.41
C SER A 119 -4.75 -3.20 -1.79
N ILE A 120 -4.97 -3.28 -0.47
CA ILE A 120 -5.32 -4.53 0.23
C ILE A 120 -6.79 -4.89 0.05
N TYR A 121 -7.69 -3.96 0.38
CA TYR A 121 -9.12 -4.22 0.54
C TYR A 121 -9.98 -3.82 -0.66
N GLY A 122 -9.38 -3.09 -1.62
CA GLY A 122 -10.06 -2.45 -2.74
C GLY A 122 -10.60 -1.07 -2.42
N ARG A 123 -10.56 -0.67 -1.15
CA ARG A 123 -10.95 0.65 -0.66
C ARG A 123 -10.22 1.01 0.62
N ALA A 124 -10.09 2.31 0.89
CA ALA A 124 -9.68 2.85 2.17
C ALA A 124 -10.74 3.82 2.69
N VAL A 125 -10.79 4.01 3.99
CA VAL A 125 -11.70 4.95 4.64
C VAL A 125 -10.89 5.90 5.50
N GLU A 126 -11.12 7.18 5.31
CA GLU A 126 -10.49 8.26 6.06
C GLU A 126 -11.53 9.01 6.88
N TYR A 127 -11.18 9.41 8.07
CA TYR A 127 -12.03 10.22 8.93
C TYR A 127 -11.38 11.56 9.21
N VAL A 128 -12.09 12.63 8.88
CA VAL A 128 -11.72 14.01 9.19
C VAL A 128 -12.33 14.40 10.52
N HIS A 129 -11.52 14.84 11.45
CA HIS A 129 -11.95 15.20 12.81
C HIS A 129 -11.30 16.49 13.28
N VAL A 130 -11.82 17.02 14.36
CA VAL A 130 -11.28 18.23 15.01
C VAL A 130 -10.39 17.81 16.17
N GLN A 131 -9.20 18.38 16.24
CA GLN A 131 -8.26 18.19 17.35
C GLN A 131 -7.95 19.54 18.01
N THR A 132 -7.92 19.56 19.33
CA THR A 132 -7.46 20.74 20.10
C THR A 132 -5.95 20.87 20.01
N VAL A 133 -5.48 22.10 19.91
CA VAL A 133 -4.04 22.40 19.90
C VAL A 133 -3.46 22.20 21.31
N GLU A 134 -2.32 21.50 21.40
CA GLU A 134 -1.64 21.30 22.67
C GLU A 134 -1.28 22.65 23.32
N GLY A 135 -1.71 22.84 24.56
CA GLY A 135 -1.47 24.07 25.33
C GLY A 135 -2.53 25.17 25.18
N ASP A 136 -3.44 25.08 24.20
CA ASP A 136 -4.54 26.02 24.02
C ASP A 136 -5.83 25.30 23.63
N THR A 137 -6.67 25.03 24.61
CA THR A 137 -7.95 24.33 24.42
C THR A 137 -8.98 25.16 23.64
N THR A 138 -8.70 26.42 23.35
CA THR A 138 -9.59 27.29 22.58
C THR A 138 -9.29 27.21 21.08
N GLN A 139 -8.10 26.75 20.69
CA GLN A 139 -7.74 26.56 19.30
C GLN A 139 -7.95 25.10 18.88
N VAL A 140 -8.61 24.95 17.76
CA VAL A 140 -8.90 23.64 17.14
C VAL A 140 -8.38 23.61 15.71
N ARG A 141 -7.95 22.43 15.26
CA ARG A 141 -7.49 22.16 13.90
C ARG A 141 -8.24 20.97 13.32
N ALA A 142 -8.44 20.97 12.02
CA ALA A 142 -8.88 19.77 11.33
C ALA A 142 -7.68 18.82 11.20
N CYS A 143 -7.92 17.55 11.48
CA CYS A 143 -6.98 16.46 11.31
C CYS A 143 -7.64 15.26 10.64
N VAL A 144 -6.84 14.33 10.17
CA VAL A 144 -7.30 13.12 9.48
C VAL A 144 -6.68 11.87 10.08
N VAL A 145 -7.40 10.77 9.98
CA VAL A 145 -6.91 9.44 10.34
C VAL A 145 -7.45 8.42 9.35
N SER A 146 -6.60 7.49 8.92
CA SER A 146 -7.02 6.33 8.14
C SER A 146 -7.69 5.33 9.07
N LEU A 147 -8.88 4.86 8.71
CA LEU A 147 -9.64 3.87 9.47
C LEU A 147 -9.58 2.51 8.78
N PRO A 148 -9.53 1.40 9.57
CA PRO A 148 -9.58 0.06 8.99
C PRO A 148 -10.90 -0.16 8.24
N PRO A 149 -10.89 -0.58 6.95
CA PRO A 149 -12.12 -0.86 6.20
C PRO A 149 -12.96 -2.01 6.77
N GLU A 150 -12.41 -2.80 7.69
CA GLU A 150 -13.12 -3.83 8.46
C GLU A 150 -14.04 -3.20 9.51
N GLN A 151 -13.78 -1.96 9.93
CA GLN A 151 -14.50 -1.26 11.01
C GLN A 151 -15.13 0.04 10.55
N ALA A 152 -14.90 0.47 9.31
CA ALA A 152 -15.39 1.73 8.77
C ALA A 152 -15.92 1.57 7.35
N PHE A 153 -16.99 2.30 7.03
CA PHE A 153 -17.56 2.36 5.69
C PHE A 153 -18.42 3.61 5.53
N VAL A 154 -18.63 4.03 4.28
CA VAL A 154 -19.51 5.13 3.91
C VAL A 154 -20.74 4.58 3.19
N VAL A 155 -21.90 5.19 3.43
CA VAL A 155 -23.16 4.87 2.77
C VAL A 155 -23.52 5.99 1.82
N TYR A 156 -23.80 5.63 0.58
CA TYR A 156 -24.11 6.55 -0.51
C TYR A 156 -25.59 6.57 -0.85
N ASP A 157 -26.05 7.66 -1.47
CA ASP A 157 -27.38 7.73 -2.04
C ASP A 157 -27.55 6.69 -3.17
N ASP A 158 -28.76 6.25 -3.38
CA ASP A 158 -29.07 5.30 -4.46
C ASP A 158 -29.31 6.00 -5.83
N ASP A 159 -29.07 7.32 -5.90
CA ASP A 159 -29.08 8.10 -7.11
C ASP A 159 -27.80 7.87 -7.97
N TYR A 160 -27.75 8.50 -9.13
CA TYR A 160 -26.63 8.41 -10.07
C TYR A 160 -25.42 9.29 -9.70
N HIS A 161 -25.56 10.16 -8.70
CA HIS A 161 -24.49 11.05 -8.24
C HIS A 161 -23.59 10.41 -7.17
N PHE A 162 -24.04 9.32 -6.54
CA PHE A 162 -23.31 8.65 -5.45
C PHE A 162 -22.93 9.58 -4.32
N THR A 163 -23.82 10.49 -3.92
CA THR A 163 -23.57 11.43 -2.85
C THR A 163 -23.44 10.69 -1.51
N PRO A 164 -22.40 10.94 -0.69
CA PRO A 164 -22.30 10.33 0.63
C PRO A 164 -23.47 10.80 1.51
N LEU A 165 -24.10 9.87 2.20
CA LEU A 165 -25.21 10.16 3.13
C LEU A 165 -24.73 10.22 4.58
N PHE A 166 -23.94 9.24 4.97
CA PHE A 166 -23.29 9.14 6.29
C PHE A 166 -22.17 8.12 6.26
N GLY A 167 -21.21 8.28 7.16
CA GLY A 167 -20.19 7.30 7.45
C GLY A 167 -20.44 6.58 8.76
N VAL A 168 -19.95 5.35 8.89
CA VAL A 168 -20.02 4.56 10.13
C VAL A 168 -18.63 4.07 10.47
N TYR A 169 -18.21 4.32 11.69
CA TYR A 169 -17.03 3.70 12.30
C TYR A 169 -17.44 3.00 13.58
N TYR A 170 -16.91 1.81 13.84
CA TYR A 170 -17.21 1.08 15.06
C TYR A 170 -15.99 0.35 15.61
N ILE A 171 -15.96 0.21 16.93
CA ILE A 171 -14.96 -0.57 17.65
C ILE A 171 -15.67 -1.51 18.64
N GLN A 172 -15.02 -2.63 18.94
CA GLN A 172 -15.47 -3.49 20.04
C GLN A 172 -15.20 -2.77 21.38
N ASP A 173 -16.23 -2.58 22.16
CA ASP A 173 -16.13 -2.02 23.51
C ASP A 173 -15.75 -3.14 24.50
N THR A 174 -15.00 -2.80 25.53
CA THR A 174 -14.54 -3.75 26.53
C THR A 174 -14.80 -3.20 27.94
N LYS A 175 -15.16 -4.10 28.85
CA LYS A 175 -15.26 -3.77 30.29
C LYS A 175 -13.88 -3.61 30.91
N GLU A 176 -13.83 -3.14 32.14
CA GLU A 176 -12.58 -2.99 32.91
C GLU A 176 -11.79 -4.31 33.04
N ASP A 177 -12.48 -5.46 33.04
CA ASP A 177 -11.87 -6.81 33.08
C ASP A 177 -11.38 -7.33 31.71
N GLY A 178 -11.50 -6.50 30.66
CA GLY A 178 -11.13 -6.85 29.28
C GLY A 178 -12.15 -7.73 28.54
N SER A 179 -13.29 -8.06 29.19
CA SER A 179 -14.35 -8.82 28.51
C SER A 179 -15.12 -7.93 27.52
N PRO A 180 -15.63 -8.50 26.39
CA PRO A 180 -16.43 -7.76 25.43
C PRO A 180 -17.67 -7.12 26.07
N ASP A 181 -17.94 -5.87 25.73
CA ASP A 181 -19.13 -5.11 26.18
C ASP A 181 -19.95 -4.55 25.02
N GLY A 182 -19.97 -5.28 23.91
CA GLY A 182 -20.64 -4.89 22.68
C GLY A 182 -19.77 -4.03 21.77
N TYR A 183 -20.39 -3.13 21.03
CA TYR A 183 -19.72 -2.24 20.09
C TYR A 183 -20.15 -0.80 20.31
N ARG A 184 -19.18 0.11 20.19
CA ARG A 184 -19.40 1.55 20.14
C ARG A 184 -19.31 1.99 18.69
N LEU A 185 -20.31 2.76 18.24
CA LEU A 185 -20.45 3.24 16.87
C LEU A 185 -20.44 4.75 16.85
N TRP A 186 -19.74 5.32 15.88
CA TRP A 186 -19.84 6.73 15.49
C TRP A 186 -20.43 6.79 14.09
N ILE A 187 -21.59 7.45 13.99
CA ILE A 187 -22.32 7.65 12.75
C ILE A 187 -22.19 9.12 12.40
N SER A 188 -21.46 9.40 11.32
CA SER A 188 -21.14 10.76 10.90
C SER A 188 -21.99 11.14 9.70
N GLY A 189 -23.00 11.98 9.92
CA GLY A 189 -23.80 12.62 8.87
C GLY A 189 -23.14 13.90 8.35
N ALA A 190 -23.86 14.69 7.56
CA ALA A 190 -23.34 15.95 7.01
C ALA A 190 -23.19 17.09 8.03
N LYS A 191 -23.87 17.03 9.20
CA LYS A 191 -23.85 18.08 10.23
C LYS A 191 -23.56 17.53 11.62
N LEU A 192 -23.93 16.28 11.87
CA LEU A 192 -23.98 15.68 13.20
C LEU A 192 -23.18 14.38 13.22
N ILE A 193 -22.57 14.11 14.38
CA ILE A 193 -22.02 12.80 14.72
C ILE A 193 -22.89 12.23 15.84
N ARG A 194 -23.44 11.05 15.62
CA ARG A 194 -24.24 10.28 16.57
C ARG A 194 -23.39 9.14 17.11
N GLU A 195 -23.15 9.14 18.41
CA GLU A 195 -22.47 8.04 19.10
C GLU A 195 -23.51 7.09 19.69
N CYS A 196 -23.34 5.79 19.40
CA CYS A 196 -24.25 4.75 19.83
C CYS A 196 -23.52 3.57 20.45
N LYS A 197 -24.21 2.80 21.27
CA LYS A 197 -23.78 1.49 21.76
C LYS A 197 -24.77 0.42 21.33
N ILE A 198 -24.22 -0.72 20.88
CA ILE A 198 -25.00 -1.92 20.51
C ILE A 198 -24.36 -3.16 21.13
N GLY A 199 -25.18 -4.15 21.49
CA GLY A 199 -24.67 -5.40 22.07
C GLY A 199 -23.93 -6.28 21.06
N ASP A 200 -24.40 -6.31 19.81
CA ASP A 200 -23.82 -7.05 18.70
C ASP A 200 -24.11 -6.31 17.39
N LEU A 201 -23.27 -6.48 16.36
CA LEU A 201 -23.44 -5.83 15.04
C LEU A 201 -24.76 -6.23 14.33
N GLY A 202 -25.41 -7.32 14.75
CA GLY A 202 -26.75 -7.73 14.33
C GLY A 202 -27.87 -7.37 15.32
N ALA A 203 -27.59 -6.66 16.43
CA ALA A 203 -28.54 -6.44 17.52
C ALA A 203 -29.75 -5.57 17.12
N ALA A 204 -30.88 -5.89 17.74
CA ALA A 204 -32.14 -5.16 17.52
C ALA A 204 -32.19 -3.79 18.22
N SER A 205 -31.42 -3.62 19.31
CA SER A 205 -31.44 -2.38 20.11
C SER A 205 -30.17 -1.55 19.87
N ILE A 206 -30.38 -0.27 19.57
CA ILE A 206 -29.34 0.74 19.42
C ILE A 206 -29.56 1.75 20.53
N HIS A 207 -28.55 1.98 21.35
CA HIS A 207 -28.61 2.96 22.44
C HIS A 207 -27.77 4.18 22.08
N GLU A 208 -28.41 5.31 21.86
CA GLU A 208 -27.76 6.59 21.64
C GLU A 208 -27.07 7.07 22.93
N ILE A 209 -25.77 7.40 22.83
CA ILE A 209 -24.98 7.92 23.94
C ILE A 209 -24.91 9.46 23.87
N ALA A 210 -24.56 9.98 22.71
CA ALA A 210 -24.34 11.39 22.47
C ALA A 210 -24.64 11.78 21.01
N VAL A 211 -24.98 13.04 20.82
CA VAL A 211 -25.06 13.68 19.49
C VAL A 211 -24.27 14.97 19.56
N THR A 212 -23.34 15.17 18.62
CA THR A 212 -22.45 16.32 18.59
C THR A 212 -22.46 16.94 17.19
N ASP A 213 -22.51 18.26 17.13
CA ASP A 213 -22.34 19.00 15.88
C ASP A 213 -20.88 18.94 15.39
N HIS A 214 -20.69 18.94 14.07
CA HIS A 214 -19.39 19.15 13.45
C HIS A 214 -19.48 20.23 12.36
N PHE A 215 -18.33 20.80 11.97
CA PHE A 215 -18.26 22.00 11.14
C PHE A 215 -17.64 21.75 9.77
N PHE A 216 -17.75 20.54 9.23
CA PHE A 216 -17.13 20.18 7.94
C PHE A 216 -18.04 20.39 6.73
N GLY A 217 -19.34 20.69 6.94
CA GLY A 217 -20.30 20.99 5.88
C GLY A 217 -20.81 19.79 5.08
N ASP A 218 -20.14 18.65 5.15
CA ASP A 218 -20.49 17.38 4.51
C ASP A 218 -20.07 16.22 5.41
N VAL A 219 -20.33 14.98 4.99
CA VAL A 219 -19.94 13.77 5.74
C VAL A 219 -18.41 13.74 5.93
N PRO A 220 -17.91 13.78 7.20
CA PRO A 220 -16.48 13.87 7.47
C PRO A 220 -15.76 12.51 7.35
N MET A 221 -16.27 11.63 6.52
CA MET A 221 -15.65 10.35 6.16
C MET A 221 -15.51 10.25 4.64
N VAL A 222 -14.29 9.99 4.18
CA VAL A 222 -13.94 9.90 2.76
C VAL A 222 -13.53 8.47 2.42
N GLU A 223 -14.08 7.91 1.36
CA GLU A 223 -13.59 6.64 0.79
C GLU A 223 -12.64 6.89 -0.39
N TYR A 224 -11.55 6.14 -0.41
CA TYR A 224 -10.60 6.07 -1.52
C TYR A 224 -10.74 4.71 -2.15
N TRP A 225 -11.10 4.66 -3.42
CA TRP A 225 -11.29 3.42 -4.15
C TRP A 225 -10.02 3.04 -4.91
N ASN A 226 -9.77 1.73 -5.00
CA ASN A 226 -8.67 1.21 -5.79
C ASN A 226 -9.03 1.15 -7.27
N ASP A 227 -10.23 0.69 -7.55
CA ASP A 227 -10.86 0.60 -8.87
C ASP A 227 -12.39 0.70 -8.76
N ASP A 228 -13.08 0.59 -9.90
CA ASP A 228 -14.55 0.59 -10.02
C ASP A 228 -15.22 -0.67 -9.42
N GLN A 229 -14.44 -1.74 -9.21
CA GLN A 229 -14.92 -3.02 -8.69
C GLN A 229 -14.61 -3.22 -7.19
N GLU A 230 -13.96 -2.27 -6.54
CA GLU A 230 -13.52 -2.34 -5.14
C GLU A 230 -12.64 -3.56 -4.86
N ARG A 231 -11.72 -3.90 -5.79
CA ARG A 231 -10.81 -5.04 -5.65
C ARG A 231 -9.42 -4.62 -5.20
N GLY A 232 -8.82 -5.46 -4.34
CA GLY A 232 -7.42 -5.34 -3.96
C GLY A 232 -6.49 -5.75 -5.10
N ASP A 233 -5.25 -5.23 -5.13
CA ASP A 233 -4.30 -5.43 -6.22
C ASP A 233 -3.90 -6.90 -6.42
N PHE A 234 -3.89 -7.69 -5.36
CA PHE A 234 -3.53 -9.11 -5.41
C PHE A 234 -4.74 -10.06 -5.45
N GLU A 235 -5.96 -9.53 -5.36
CA GLU A 235 -7.16 -10.36 -5.22
C GLU A 235 -7.39 -11.26 -6.43
N SER A 236 -7.02 -10.80 -7.62
CA SER A 236 -7.12 -11.58 -8.87
C SER A 236 -6.13 -12.75 -8.94
N VAL A 237 -5.05 -12.73 -8.17
CA VAL A 237 -3.97 -13.74 -8.21
C VAL A 237 -3.92 -14.64 -6.97
N ILE A 238 -4.91 -14.55 -6.07
CA ILE A 238 -4.97 -15.36 -4.84
C ILE A 238 -4.85 -16.85 -5.13
N SER A 239 -5.54 -17.37 -6.15
CA SER A 239 -5.48 -18.78 -6.50
C SER A 239 -4.10 -19.22 -6.99
N LEU A 240 -3.34 -18.33 -7.63
CA LEU A 240 -1.96 -18.59 -8.04
C LEU A 240 -1.01 -18.57 -6.84
N ILE A 241 -1.23 -17.67 -5.88
CA ILE A 241 -0.48 -17.63 -4.61
C ILE A 241 -0.69 -18.93 -3.84
N ASP A 242 -1.93 -19.41 -3.73
CA ASP A 242 -2.24 -20.68 -3.06
C ASP A 242 -1.57 -21.89 -3.74
N ALA A 243 -1.55 -21.90 -5.09
CA ALA A 243 -0.88 -22.96 -5.85
C ALA A 243 0.64 -22.91 -5.63
N TYR A 244 1.23 -21.73 -5.59
CA TYR A 244 2.65 -21.51 -5.34
C TYR A 244 3.05 -21.96 -3.93
N ASP A 245 2.34 -21.52 -2.89
CA ASP A 245 2.57 -21.93 -1.50
C ASP A 245 2.45 -23.45 -1.30
N LYS A 246 1.47 -24.06 -1.98
CA LYS A 246 1.29 -25.51 -1.96
C LYS A 246 2.47 -26.24 -2.61
N LEU A 247 2.90 -25.79 -3.80
CA LEU A 247 4.03 -26.37 -4.52
C LEU A 247 5.31 -26.31 -3.68
N GLU A 248 5.64 -25.14 -3.13
CA GLU A 248 6.84 -24.98 -2.29
C GLU A 248 6.80 -25.82 -1.02
N SER A 249 5.62 -25.90 -0.38
CA SER A 249 5.44 -26.75 0.80
C SER A 249 5.60 -28.23 0.46
N ASP A 250 5.07 -28.68 -0.68
CA ASP A 250 5.19 -30.08 -1.11
C ASP A 250 6.62 -30.43 -1.53
N ARG A 251 7.35 -29.52 -2.20
CA ARG A 251 8.79 -29.71 -2.52
C ARG A 251 9.62 -29.96 -1.27
N VAL A 252 9.39 -29.21 -0.19
CA VAL A 252 10.12 -29.41 1.07
C VAL A 252 9.71 -30.73 1.74
N ASN A 253 8.41 -31.07 1.73
CA ASN A 253 7.93 -32.34 2.24
C ASN A 253 8.54 -33.53 1.50
N ASP A 254 8.63 -33.43 0.17
CA ASP A 254 9.21 -34.51 -0.66
C ASP A 254 10.71 -34.65 -0.41
N LYS A 255 11.44 -33.54 -0.23
CA LYS A 255 12.84 -33.60 0.19
C LYS A 255 13.04 -34.23 1.57
N GLU A 256 12.15 -33.95 2.52
CA GLU A 256 12.20 -34.58 3.84
C GLU A 256 11.91 -36.08 3.75
N GLN A 257 10.96 -36.51 2.90
CA GLN A 257 10.68 -37.92 2.63
C GLN A 257 11.82 -38.61 1.87
N GLU A 258 12.52 -37.93 0.98
CA GLU A 258 13.70 -38.50 0.28
C GLU A 258 14.84 -38.88 1.24
N VAL A 259 14.95 -38.23 2.38
CA VAL A 259 15.97 -38.56 3.40
C VAL A 259 15.62 -39.90 4.08
N ASP A 260 14.32 -40.26 4.16
CA ASP A 260 13.83 -41.50 4.75
C ASP A 260 13.47 -42.56 3.68
N LYS A 261 14.29 -42.63 2.61
CA LYS A 261 14.07 -43.58 1.51
C LYS A 261 14.00 -45.01 2.00
N LEU A 262 12.99 -45.73 1.52
CA LEU A 262 12.85 -47.16 1.79
C LEU A 262 13.94 -47.97 1.06
N LEU A 263 14.75 -48.66 1.83
CA LEU A 263 15.70 -49.65 1.29
C LEU A 263 14.98 -50.92 0.90
N LEU A 264 14.90 -51.19 -0.40
CA LEU A 264 14.38 -52.45 -0.93
C LEU A 264 15.51 -53.46 -1.02
N LEU A 265 15.32 -54.55 -0.31
CA LEU A 265 16.20 -55.74 -0.35
C LEU A 265 15.48 -56.87 -1.06
N THR A 266 16.09 -57.39 -2.14
CA THR A 266 15.55 -58.49 -2.91
C THR A 266 16.54 -59.65 -2.90
N GLY A 267 16.02 -60.90 -2.77
CA GLY A 267 16.82 -62.11 -2.82
C GLY A 267 17.58 -62.44 -1.55
N CYS A 268 17.32 -61.76 -0.43
CA CYS A 268 17.98 -62.11 0.83
C CYS A 268 17.01 -62.04 2.01
N THR A 269 17.24 -62.89 3.02
CA THR A 269 16.70 -62.74 4.38
C THR A 269 17.79 -62.17 5.26
N MET A 270 17.51 -61.10 5.97
CA MET A 270 18.46 -60.50 6.91
C MET A 270 18.24 -61.07 8.29
N GLU A 271 19.30 -61.56 8.92
CA GLU A 271 19.30 -62.09 10.26
C GLU A 271 19.90 -61.09 11.25
N THR A 272 19.53 -61.21 12.52
CA THR A 272 20.10 -60.46 13.63
C THR A 272 21.61 -60.79 13.73
N ASP A 273 22.47 -59.81 13.95
CA ASP A 273 23.90 -60.04 14.07
C ASP A 273 24.30 -60.80 15.38
N GLU A 274 25.57 -61.16 15.49
CA GLU A 274 26.11 -61.85 16.69
C GLU A 274 25.93 -61.03 17.98
N ARG A 275 25.65 -59.73 17.87
CA ARG A 275 25.38 -58.82 18.99
C ARG A 275 23.90 -58.61 19.28
N GLY A 276 23.02 -59.33 18.58
CA GLY A 276 21.57 -59.25 18.74
C GLY A 276 20.95 -58.00 18.18
N ARG A 277 21.65 -57.25 17.26
CA ARG A 277 21.11 -56.08 16.63
C ARG A 277 20.27 -56.46 15.40
N GLU A 278 19.12 -55.86 15.30
CA GLU A 278 18.23 -56.01 14.12
C GLU A 278 18.87 -55.37 12.87
N PRO A 279 18.58 -55.88 11.66
CA PRO A 279 19.19 -55.38 10.40
C PRO A 279 19.08 -53.88 10.20
N TRP A 280 17.99 -53.27 10.60
CA TRP A 280 17.78 -51.84 10.52
C TRP A 280 18.67 -51.05 11.51
N GLN A 281 19.03 -51.63 12.64
CA GLN A 281 19.97 -51.05 13.62
C GLN A 281 21.40 -51.09 13.09
N GLN A 282 21.81 -52.21 12.49
CA GLN A 282 23.12 -52.35 11.83
C GLN A 282 23.29 -51.32 10.72
N LEU A 283 22.30 -51.17 9.82
CA LEU A 283 22.34 -50.20 8.75
C LEU A 283 22.50 -48.77 9.29
N ARG A 284 21.80 -48.41 10.36
CA ARG A 284 21.82 -47.10 10.96
C ARG A 284 23.16 -46.76 11.67
N GLU A 285 23.72 -47.75 12.37
CA GLU A 285 24.93 -47.56 13.16
C GLU A 285 26.19 -47.70 12.33
N ASP A 286 26.25 -48.73 11.49
CA ASP A 286 27.46 -49.08 10.71
C ASP A 286 27.49 -48.34 9.36
N LYS A 287 26.36 -47.76 8.92
CA LYS A 287 26.17 -47.12 7.60
C LYS A 287 26.64 -47.98 6.43
N ALA A 288 26.67 -49.29 6.64
CA ALA A 288 27.06 -50.28 5.65
C ALA A 288 26.09 -51.44 5.70
N LEU A 289 25.81 -52.04 4.54
CA LEU A 289 24.95 -53.20 4.39
C LEU A 289 25.74 -54.30 3.71
N CYS A 290 25.98 -55.40 4.40
CA CYS A 290 26.55 -56.61 3.79
C CYS A 290 25.42 -57.54 3.34
N LEU A 291 25.34 -57.81 2.04
CA LEU A 291 24.36 -58.73 1.48
C LEU A 291 24.92 -60.16 1.54
N PRO A 292 24.17 -61.14 2.10
CA PRO A 292 24.68 -62.49 2.33
C PRO A 292 24.75 -63.33 1.07
N ASP A 293 24.13 -62.96 -0.04
CA ASP A 293 24.10 -63.70 -1.30
C ASP A 293 24.58 -62.81 -2.46
N THR A 294 25.26 -63.45 -3.41
CA THR A 294 25.73 -62.83 -4.66
C THR A 294 24.60 -62.40 -5.60
N GLN A 295 23.40 -62.93 -5.40
CA GLN A 295 22.18 -62.58 -6.13
C GLN A 295 21.33 -61.51 -5.39
N ALA A 296 21.68 -61.21 -4.18
CA ALA A 296 20.97 -60.21 -3.40
C ALA A 296 21.23 -58.80 -3.92
N GLN A 297 20.20 -58.00 -4.07
CA GLN A 297 20.28 -56.62 -4.51
C GLN A 297 19.66 -55.70 -3.46
N ALA A 298 20.37 -54.61 -3.19
CA ALA A 298 19.87 -53.51 -2.40
C ALA A 298 19.69 -52.29 -3.29
N SER A 299 18.50 -51.75 -3.30
CA SER A 299 18.21 -50.50 -4.00
C SER A 299 17.33 -49.62 -3.16
N TYR A 300 17.52 -48.33 -3.22
CA TYR A 300 16.53 -47.41 -2.68
C TYR A 300 15.36 -47.32 -3.65
N LEU A 301 14.15 -47.39 -3.12
CA LEU A 301 12.96 -47.06 -3.89
C LEU A 301 13.00 -45.57 -4.16
N ASP A 302 13.47 -45.20 -5.36
CA ASP A 302 13.40 -43.83 -5.81
C ASP A 302 11.95 -43.53 -6.22
N GLY A 303 11.27 -42.68 -5.47
CA GLY A 303 10.14 -41.93 -5.99
C GLY A 303 10.66 -41.07 -7.14
N ALA A 304 9.95 -41.00 -8.25
CA ALA A 304 10.32 -40.12 -9.34
C ALA A 304 10.47 -38.69 -8.80
N SER A 305 11.70 -38.21 -8.65
CA SER A 305 11.93 -36.83 -8.23
C SER A 305 11.63 -35.94 -9.43
N ALA A 306 10.45 -35.31 -9.44
CA ALA A 306 10.00 -34.38 -10.46
C ALA A 306 10.68 -33.00 -10.32
N SER A 307 11.88 -32.94 -9.76
CA SER A 307 12.54 -31.68 -9.38
C SER A 307 12.72 -30.66 -10.52
N SER A 308 12.86 -31.14 -11.76
CA SER A 308 12.96 -30.27 -12.94
C SER A 308 11.60 -29.74 -13.40
N GLU A 309 10.55 -30.57 -13.31
CA GLU A 309 9.17 -30.17 -13.64
C GLU A 309 8.61 -29.20 -12.60
N ASP A 310 8.90 -29.45 -11.33
CA ASP A 310 8.54 -28.56 -10.23
C ASP A 310 9.19 -27.16 -10.37
N GLU A 311 10.44 -27.08 -10.82
CA GLU A 311 11.13 -25.81 -11.02
C GLU A 311 10.55 -25.04 -12.22
N ILE A 312 10.17 -25.73 -13.29
CA ILE A 312 9.48 -25.13 -14.43
C ILE A 312 8.09 -24.60 -13.98
N MET A 313 7.34 -25.41 -13.22
CA MET A 313 6.03 -25.02 -12.72
C MET A 313 6.12 -23.83 -11.76
N ARG A 314 7.10 -23.84 -10.85
CA ARG A 314 7.40 -22.73 -9.95
C ARG A 314 7.67 -21.44 -10.71
N GLY A 315 8.56 -21.52 -11.73
CA GLY A 315 8.87 -20.36 -12.57
C GLY A 315 7.65 -19.84 -13.33
N ALA A 316 6.81 -20.72 -13.85
CA ALA A 316 5.57 -20.34 -14.53
C ALA A 316 4.58 -19.66 -13.59
N LEU A 317 4.34 -20.21 -12.38
CA LEU A 317 3.43 -19.64 -11.41
C LEU A 317 3.86 -18.24 -10.96
N ILE A 318 5.15 -18.03 -10.65
CA ILE A 318 5.61 -16.71 -10.23
C ILE A 318 5.53 -15.70 -11.37
N ALA A 319 5.87 -16.10 -12.61
CA ALA A 319 5.73 -15.26 -13.78
C ALA A 319 4.27 -14.86 -14.04
N ASP A 320 3.32 -15.79 -13.88
CA ASP A 320 1.89 -15.52 -14.03
C ASP A 320 1.37 -14.60 -12.92
N ILE A 321 1.83 -14.75 -11.67
CA ILE A 321 1.47 -13.86 -10.56
C ILE A 321 1.88 -12.42 -10.91
N HIS A 322 3.12 -12.18 -11.31
CA HIS A 322 3.60 -10.84 -11.68
C HIS A 322 2.89 -10.28 -12.91
N LYS A 323 2.64 -11.11 -13.92
CA LYS A 323 1.94 -10.72 -15.13
C LYS A 323 0.49 -10.33 -14.87
N MET A 324 -0.25 -11.13 -14.08
CA MET A 324 -1.68 -10.89 -13.83
C MET A 324 -1.91 -9.80 -12.79
N SER A 325 -0.99 -9.59 -11.84
CA SER A 325 -1.03 -8.46 -10.90
C SER A 325 -0.53 -7.14 -11.52
N MET A 326 0.09 -7.18 -12.72
CA MET A 326 0.77 -6.04 -13.37
C MET A 326 1.90 -5.43 -12.52
N VAL A 327 2.32 -6.10 -11.46
CA VAL A 327 3.43 -5.65 -10.59
C VAL A 327 4.68 -6.45 -10.96
N PRO A 328 5.75 -5.78 -11.40
CA PRO A 328 6.96 -6.47 -11.85
C PRO A 328 7.72 -7.13 -10.69
N ASP A 329 8.47 -8.19 -10.99
CA ASP A 329 9.47 -8.74 -10.07
C ASP A 329 10.73 -7.88 -10.09
N LEU A 330 10.91 -7.04 -9.07
CA LEU A 330 12.07 -6.16 -8.94
C LEU A 330 13.35 -6.91 -8.56
N SER A 331 13.25 -8.19 -8.16
CA SER A 331 14.40 -9.05 -7.85
C SER A 331 14.99 -9.75 -9.08
N ASP A 332 14.33 -9.66 -10.22
CA ASP A 332 14.82 -10.24 -11.47
C ASP A 332 16.18 -9.62 -11.88
N LYS A 333 17.12 -10.47 -12.30
CA LYS A 333 18.47 -10.07 -12.76
C LYS A 333 18.43 -9.03 -13.86
N ASP A 334 17.36 -9.01 -14.65
CA ASP A 334 17.15 -8.02 -15.69
C ASP A 334 16.89 -6.61 -15.17
N PHE A 335 16.47 -6.44 -13.91
CA PHE A 335 16.40 -5.13 -13.24
C PHE A 335 17.76 -4.69 -12.67
N ALA A 336 18.66 -5.63 -12.36
CA ALA A 336 19.98 -5.36 -11.76
C ALA A 336 21.06 -4.94 -12.76
N ASN A 337 20.91 -5.27 -14.05
CA ASN A 337 21.85 -4.90 -15.09
C ASN A 337 21.59 -3.46 -15.55
N ASN A 338 22.67 -2.71 -15.85
CA ASN A 338 22.71 -1.30 -16.33
C ASN A 338 21.69 -1.02 -17.45
N VAL A 339 20.42 -0.98 -17.09
CA VAL A 339 19.31 -0.76 -18.01
C VAL A 339 19.10 0.75 -18.15
N SER A 340 19.05 1.25 -19.39
CA SER A 340 18.73 2.68 -19.61
C SER A 340 17.36 3.04 -18.99
N GLY A 341 17.18 4.29 -18.53
CA GLY A 341 15.92 4.74 -17.96
C GLY A 341 14.71 4.49 -18.88
N VAL A 342 14.91 4.52 -20.21
CA VAL A 342 13.87 4.17 -21.19
C VAL A 342 13.47 2.69 -21.08
N ALA A 343 14.42 1.78 -21.00
CA ALA A 343 14.13 0.35 -20.86
C ALA A 343 13.47 0.04 -19.50
N MET A 344 13.87 0.75 -18.43
CA MET A 344 13.22 0.65 -17.13
C MET A 344 11.74 1.08 -17.20
N ARG A 345 11.42 2.18 -17.89
CA ARG A 345 10.03 2.63 -18.09
C ARG A 345 9.19 1.58 -18.84
N TYR A 346 9.76 0.90 -19.83
CA TYR A 346 9.05 -0.19 -20.52
C TYR A 346 8.77 -1.37 -19.60
N LYS A 347 9.69 -1.74 -18.70
CA LYS A 347 9.49 -2.81 -17.73
C LYS A 347 8.42 -2.45 -16.69
N LEU A 348 8.31 -1.17 -16.32
CA LEU A 348 7.30 -0.66 -15.39
C LEU A 348 5.97 -0.29 -16.07
N TRP A 349 5.85 -0.47 -17.40
CA TRP A 349 4.67 -0.02 -18.15
C TRP A 349 3.35 -0.59 -17.62
N GLY A 350 3.33 -1.88 -17.24
CA GLY A 350 2.14 -2.52 -16.65
C GLY A 350 1.74 -1.86 -15.33
N LEU A 351 2.71 -1.64 -14.44
CA LEU A 351 2.50 -0.95 -13.16
C LEU A 351 2.05 0.49 -13.35
N GLU A 352 2.60 1.20 -14.35
CA GLU A 352 2.19 2.57 -14.67
C GLU A 352 0.74 2.65 -15.13
N GLN A 353 0.28 1.71 -16.00
CA GLN A 353 -1.11 1.67 -16.42
C GLN A 353 -2.06 1.39 -15.26
N LEU A 354 -1.74 0.40 -14.42
CA LEU A 354 -2.48 0.11 -13.20
C LEU A 354 -2.58 1.35 -12.31
N THR A 355 -1.43 2.00 -12.07
CA THR A 355 -1.32 3.15 -11.18
C THR A 355 -2.06 4.37 -11.70
N ASN A 356 -2.08 4.60 -13.03
CA ASN A 356 -2.82 5.71 -13.63
C ASN A 356 -4.33 5.58 -13.39
N VAL A 357 -4.87 4.35 -13.47
CA VAL A 357 -6.30 4.11 -13.15
C VAL A 357 -6.55 4.34 -11.66
N LYS A 358 -5.72 3.76 -10.81
CA LYS A 358 -5.82 3.94 -9.34
C LYS A 358 -5.74 5.41 -8.93
N GLN A 359 -4.84 6.16 -9.56
CA GLN A 359 -4.68 7.59 -9.28
C GLN A 359 -5.96 8.37 -9.55
N GLN A 360 -6.70 8.06 -10.63
CA GLN A 360 -7.96 8.76 -10.92
C GLN A 360 -8.96 8.61 -9.77
N TRP A 361 -9.15 7.37 -9.27
CA TRP A 361 -10.02 7.12 -8.13
C TRP A 361 -9.50 7.73 -6.83
N PHE A 362 -8.20 7.66 -6.59
CA PHE A 362 -7.57 8.24 -5.40
C PHE A 362 -7.71 9.77 -5.36
N MET A 363 -7.61 10.42 -6.51
CA MET A 363 -7.79 11.88 -6.68
C MET A 363 -9.19 12.35 -6.29
N GLU A 364 -10.23 11.55 -6.52
CA GLU A 364 -11.60 11.88 -6.06
C GLU A 364 -11.66 11.96 -4.54
N GLY A 365 -11.02 11.03 -3.83
CA GLY A 365 -10.90 11.07 -2.37
C GLY A 365 -10.13 12.30 -1.88
N LEU A 366 -8.99 12.62 -2.53
CA LEU A 366 -8.20 13.82 -2.18
C LEU A 366 -9.01 15.11 -2.36
N ARG A 367 -9.81 15.21 -3.42
CA ARG A 367 -10.71 16.35 -3.65
C ARG A 367 -11.82 16.45 -2.60
N ALA A 368 -12.42 15.30 -2.22
CA ALA A 368 -13.43 15.24 -1.18
C ALA A 368 -12.85 15.71 0.17
N ARG A 369 -11.65 15.23 0.54
CA ARG A 369 -10.93 15.70 1.72
C ARG A 369 -10.67 17.20 1.68
N LEU A 370 -10.18 17.70 0.56
CA LEU A 370 -9.89 19.14 0.40
C LEU A 370 -11.14 19.99 0.59
N LYS A 371 -12.31 19.56 0.10
CA LYS A 371 -13.60 20.25 0.31
C LYS A 371 -13.96 20.34 1.79
N LEU A 372 -13.76 19.28 2.58
CA LEU A 372 -14.02 19.28 4.02
C LEU A 372 -13.11 20.27 4.75
N PHE A 373 -11.82 20.29 4.41
CA PHE A 373 -10.86 21.23 5.01
C PHE A 373 -11.11 22.68 4.58
N ALA A 374 -11.48 22.91 3.33
CA ALA A 374 -11.81 24.23 2.82
C ALA A 374 -13.03 24.82 3.56
N HIS A 375 -14.09 24.02 3.74
CA HIS A 375 -15.27 24.46 4.51
C HIS A 375 -14.94 24.71 5.98
N PHE A 376 -14.12 23.87 6.62
CA PHE A 376 -13.67 24.08 7.99
C PHE A 376 -12.83 25.36 8.11
N ALA A 377 -11.94 25.65 7.15
CA ALA A 377 -11.15 26.88 7.11
C ALA A 377 -12.04 28.12 6.96
N GLU A 378 -13.06 28.05 6.11
CA GLU A 378 -14.06 29.12 5.94
C GLU A 378 -14.83 29.40 7.26
N VAL A 379 -15.27 28.35 7.96
CA VAL A 379 -15.93 28.49 9.27
C VAL A 379 -15.01 29.14 10.31
N LYS A 380 -13.69 28.94 10.19
CA LYS A 380 -12.70 29.59 11.05
C LYS A 380 -12.39 31.05 10.64
N GLY A 381 -12.95 31.55 9.55
CA GLY A 381 -12.78 32.90 9.06
C GLY A 381 -11.61 33.10 8.08
N PHE A 382 -11.02 32.02 7.55
CA PHE A 382 -10.05 32.10 6.45
C PHE A 382 -10.77 32.39 5.12
N PRO A 383 -10.06 32.92 4.11
CA PRO A 383 -10.64 33.13 2.79
C PRO A 383 -11.23 31.82 2.20
N GLN A 384 -12.32 31.97 1.46
CA GLN A 384 -12.93 30.84 0.77
C GLN A 384 -12.03 30.34 -0.36
N LEU A 385 -11.80 29.03 -0.38
CA LEU A 385 -11.00 28.35 -1.42
C LEU A 385 -11.93 27.74 -2.47
N ASP A 386 -11.71 28.05 -3.74
CA ASP A 386 -12.31 27.31 -4.84
C ASP A 386 -11.50 26.02 -5.08
N VAL A 387 -12.02 24.90 -4.56
CA VAL A 387 -11.36 23.59 -4.61
C VAL A 387 -11.18 23.07 -6.04
N ASP A 388 -12.05 23.46 -6.97
CA ASP A 388 -12.00 23.00 -8.36
C ASP A 388 -10.80 23.62 -9.12
N ASN A 389 -10.30 24.78 -8.67
CA ASN A 389 -9.11 25.44 -9.23
C ASN A 389 -7.79 24.91 -8.62
N VAL A 390 -7.85 24.09 -7.55
CA VAL A 390 -6.63 23.52 -6.96
C VAL A 390 -6.09 22.39 -7.83
N LYS A 391 -4.84 22.53 -8.25
CA LYS A 391 -4.09 21.50 -8.95
C LYS A 391 -3.48 20.54 -7.93
N ILE A 392 -3.98 19.30 -7.88
CA ILE A 392 -3.44 18.22 -7.06
C ILE A 392 -2.48 17.41 -7.93
N THR A 393 -1.24 17.21 -7.48
CA THR A 393 -0.22 16.47 -8.23
C THR A 393 0.33 15.33 -7.40
N MET A 394 0.31 14.12 -7.95
CA MET A 394 0.93 12.94 -7.39
C MET A 394 2.13 12.55 -8.26
N THR A 395 3.32 12.58 -7.67
CA THR A 395 4.57 12.25 -8.35
C THR A 395 4.93 10.79 -8.13
N ARG A 396 5.40 10.09 -9.17
CA ARG A 396 5.84 8.69 -9.08
C ARG A 396 7.18 8.59 -8.35
N ALA A 397 7.30 7.62 -7.45
CA ALA A 397 8.57 7.25 -6.86
C ALA A 397 9.38 6.37 -7.84
N LEU A 398 10.04 6.99 -8.80
CA LEU A 398 10.93 6.30 -9.75
C LEU A 398 12.38 6.41 -9.27
N PRO A 399 13.20 5.36 -9.46
CA PRO A 399 14.65 5.49 -9.29
C PRO A 399 15.17 6.57 -10.25
N ALA A 400 15.82 7.58 -9.71
CA ALA A 400 16.38 8.65 -10.52
C ALA A 400 17.70 8.22 -11.15
N ASN A 401 17.84 8.42 -12.46
CA ASN A 401 19.11 8.33 -13.14
C ASN A 401 19.67 9.73 -13.36
N ASN A 402 20.42 10.23 -12.37
CA ASN A 402 20.99 11.56 -12.41
C ASN A 402 21.88 11.81 -13.65
N LEU A 403 22.50 10.76 -14.20
CA LEU A 403 23.28 10.84 -15.44
C LEU A 403 22.39 11.15 -16.64
N GLU A 404 21.21 10.53 -16.74
CA GLU A 404 20.27 10.75 -17.84
C GLU A 404 19.69 12.17 -17.78
N TYR A 405 19.37 12.67 -16.59
CA TYR A 405 18.91 14.06 -16.38
C TYR A 405 20.01 15.08 -16.75
N ALA A 406 21.26 14.81 -16.37
CA ALA A 406 22.40 15.63 -16.75
C ALA A 406 22.63 15.67 -18.26
N GLN A 407 22.51 14.53 -18.94
CA GLN A 407 22.62 14.45 -20.40
C GLN A 407 21.47 15.16 -21.11
N LEU A 408 20.25 15.05 -20.56
CA LEU A 408 19.07 15.75 -21.08
C LEU A 408 19.22 17.27 -20.96
N ALA A 409 19.68 17.74 -19.80
CA ALA A 409 19.95 19.15 -19.55
C ALA A 409 21.05 19.67 -20.48
N GLN A 410 22.14 18.92 -20.67
CA GLN A 410 23.23 19.25 -21.59
C GLN A 410 22.75 19.30 -23.05
N THR A 411 21.91 18.36 -23.46
CA THR A 411 21.35 18.32 -24.82
C THR A 411 20.40 19.49 -25.07
N ALA A 412 19.57 19.82 -24.08
CA ALA A 412 18.65 20.95 -24.15
C ALA A 412 19.39 22.30 -24.17
N ASP A 413 20.51 22.40 -23.45
CA ASP A 413 21.40 23.56 -23.48
C ASP A 413 22.07 23.70 -24.83
N ALA A 414 22.66 22.65 -25.37
CA ALA A 414 23.31 22.65 -26.70
C ALA A 414 22.32 22.97 -27.83
N ALA A 415 21.05 22.64 -27.69
CA ALA A 415 19.97 22.95 -28.62
C ALA A 415 19.42 24.40 -28.45
N GLY A 416 19.83 25.14 -27.40
CA GLY A 416 19.25 26.41 -27.05
C GLY A 416 17.74 26.37 -26.71
N ALA A 417 17.25 25.21 -26.34
CA ALA A 417 15.81 24.91 -26.17
C ALA A 417 15.30 25.08 -24.73
N ALA A 418 16.20 25.33 -23.76
CA ALA A 418 15.82 25.39 -22.35
C ALA A 418 16.43 26.60 -21.63
N SER A 419 15.62 27.29 -20.82
CA SER A 419 16.09 28.32 -19.91
C SER A 419 16.97 27.77 -18.80
N THR A 420 17.74 28.61 -18.11
CA THR A 420 18.54 28.20 -16.94
C THR A 420 17.67 27.58 -15.87
N GLU A 421 16.50 28.12 -15.62
CA GLU A 421 15.53 27.56 -14.68
C GLU A 421 15.07 26.16 -15.10
N THR A 422 14.74 25.95 -16.38
CA THR A 422 14.34 24.63 -16.88
C THR A 422 15.46 23.61 -16.74
N LYS A 423 16.73 24.01 -16.96
CA LYS A 423 17.89 23.15 -16.79
C LYS A 423 18.10 22.74 -15.32
N VAL A 424 17.97 23.69 -14.39
CA VAL A 424 18.06 23.43 -12.95
C VAL A 424 16.95 22.49 -12.53
N ARG A 425 15.71 22.71 -12.96
CA ARG A 425 14.58 21.79 -12.71
C ARG A 425 14.82 20.38 -13.27
N MET A 426 15.41 20.26 -14.46
CA MET A 426 15.76 18.96 -15.05
C MET A 426 16.83 18.23 -14.24
N LEU A 427 17.88 18.93 -13.81
CA LEU A 427 18.97 18.34 -13.03
C LEU A 427 18.50 17.83 -11.66
N HIS A 428 17.57 18.53 -11.04
CA HIS A 428 17.03 18.22 -9.70
C HIS A 428 15.61 17.66 -9.72
N ALA A 429 15.18 17.12 -10.88
CA ALA A 429 13.83 16.54 -11.02
C ALA A 429 13.54 15.40 -10.04
N ALA A 430 14.59 14.76 -9.51
CA ALA A 430 14.51 13.69 -8.55
C ALA A 430 14.63 14.14 -7.08
N ASP A 431 15.11 15.35 -6.83
CA ASP A 431 15.49 15.82 -5.50
C ASP A 431 14.36 16.58 -4.79
N ASN A 432 13.16 16.66 -5.38
CA ASN A 432 11.98 17.37 -4.85
C ASN A 432 12.27 18.82 -4.45
N TRP A 433 13.05 19.54 -5.24
CA TRP A 433 13.34 20.93 -4.98
C TRP A 433 12.08 21.81 -5.10
N THR A 434 11.91 22.69 -4.12
CA THR A 434 10.85 23.70 -4.17
C THR A 434 11.18 24.79 -5.19
N ASP A 435 10.17 25.54 -5.63
CA ASP A 435 10.37 26.66 -6.55
C ASP A 435 11.35 27.70 -6.01
N GLU A 436 11.34 27.92 -4.68
CA GLU A 436 12.29 28.81 -4.01
C GLU A 436 13.74 28.30 -4.11
N MET A 437 13.96 26.98 -3.93
CA MET A 437 15.29 26.36 -4.08
C MET A 437 15.80 26.47 -5.52
N VAL A 438 14.90 26.25 -6.50
CA VAL A 438 15.21 26.40 -7.92
C VAL A 438 15.57 27.84 -8.24
N GLN A 439 14.80 28.81 -7.77
CA GLN A 439 15.08 30.24 -7.99
C GLN A 439 16.39 30.67 -7.34
N ALA A 440 16.65 30.27 -6.11
CA ALA A 440 17.90 30.56 -5.41
C ALA A 440 19.13 30.05 -6.18
N GLU A 441 19.02 28.83 -6.79
CA GLU A 441 20.11 28.28 -7.60
C GLU A 441 20.25 29.00 -8.93
N VAL A 442 19.14 29.37 -9.57
CA VAL A 442 19.16 30.18 -10.79
C VAL A 442 19.83 31.55 -10.55
N GLU A 443 19.52 32.23 -9.43
CA GLU A 443 20.16 33.48 -9.04
C GLU A 443 21.66 33.29 -8.77
N ARG A 444 22.06 32.20 -8.14
CA ARG A 444 23.47 31.84 -7.88
C ARG A 444 24.23 31.65 -9.21
N ILE A 445 23.68 30.88 -10.14
CA ILE A 445 24.27 30.65 -11.47
C ILE A 445 24.38 31.96 -12.24
N GLN A 446 23.38 32.83 -12.20
CA GLN A 446 23.40 34.14 -12.85
C GLN A 446 24.41 35.09 -12.20
N GLY A 447 24.53 35.03 -10.87
CA GLY A 447 25.53 35.81 -10.12
C GLY A 447 26.95 35.39 -10.46
N ASP A 448 27.24 34.10 -10.55
CA ASP A 448 28.55 33.58 -10.93
C ASP A 448 28.88 33.89 -12.39
N ALA A 449 27.92 33.85 -13.29
CA ALA A 449 28.09 34.24 -14.70
C ALA A 449 28.35 35.74 -14.89
N SER A 450 27.97 36.57 -13.94
CA SER A 450 28.21 38.05 -13.97
C SER A 450 29.53 38.45 -13.34
N MET A 451 30.27 37.57 -12.67
CA MET A 451 31.62 37.87 -12.21
C MET A 451 32.59 37.94 -13.38
N PRO A 452 33.35 39.03 -13.52
CA PRO A 452 34.35 39.17 -14.58
C PRO A 452 35.40 38.06 -14.40
N ASP A 453 35.74 37.38 -15.50
CA ASP A 453 36.75 36.31 -15.54
C ASP A 453 38.04 36.82 -14.85
N MET A 454 38.63 35.99 -13.98
CA MET A 454 39.86 36.33 -13.23
C MET A 454 40.97 36.84 -14.14
N ASN A 455 41.00 36.38 -15.41
CA ASN A 455 41.92 36.89 -16.43
C ASN A 455 41.60 38.34 -16.87
N THR A 456 40.34 38.75 -16.80
CA THR A 456 39.96 40.17 -17.10
C THR A 456 40.33 41.08 -15.95
N LEU A 457 40.24 40.61 -14.70
CA LEU A 457 40.71 41.36 -13.52
C LEU A 457 42.24 41.44 -13.46
N LEU A 458 42.97 40.42 -13.84
CA LEU A 458 44.44 40.40 -13.92
C LEU A 458 44.95 41.31 -15.04
N ASN A 459 44.24 41.42 -16.16
CA ASN A 459 44.58 42.33 -17.28
C ASN A 459 44.18 43.79 -17.02
N ALA A 460 43.22 44.05 -16.14
CA ALA A 460 42.84 45.40 -15.70
C ALA A 460 43.80 45.99 -14.67
N ALA A 461 44.55 45.15 -13.96
CA ALA A 461 45.69 45.56 -13.14
C ALA A 461 46.91 45.75 -14.05
N GLY A 462 47.02 46.90 -14.72
CA GLY A 462 48.15 47.25 -15.58
C GLY A 462 49.49 47.07 -14.89
N PRO A 463 50.61 46.98 -15.66
CA PRO A 463 51.95 46.79 -15.08
C PRO A 463 52.28 48.02 -14.21
N GLY A 464 52.48 47.73 -12.91
CA GLY A 464 52.88 48.74 -11.95
C GLY A 464 54.13 49.48 -12.43
N GLU A 465 54.04 50.80 -12.48
CA GLU A 465 55.19 51.70 -12.70
C GLU A 465 56.25 51.39 -11.66
N GLY A 466 57.43 51.03 -12.15
CA GLY A 466 58.63 50.90 -11.34
C GLY A 466 58.96 52.19 -10.63
N ILE A 467 59.17 52.10 -9.34
CA ILE A 467 59.78 53.16 -8.57
C ILE A 467 61.31 52.94 -8.61
N GLU A 468 62.00 53.96 -9.19
CA GLU A 468 63.43 54.10 -9.03
C GLU A 468 63.86 54.28 -7.55
#